data_21cb53cbb867aac718579dc585079d65
#
_entry.id   21cb53cbb867aac718579dc585079d65
#
_cell.length_a   1.000
_cell.length_b   1.000
_cell.length_c   1.000
_cell.angle_alpha   90.00
_cell.angle_beta   90.00
_cell.angle_gamma   90.00
#
_symmetry.space_group_name_H-M   'P 1'
#
loop_
_entity.id
_entity.type
_entity.pdbx_description
1 polymer ?
#
loop_
_entity_poly.entity_id
_entity_poly.type
_entity_poly.pdbx_seq_one_letter_code
_entity_poly.pdbx_strand_id
1 'polypeptide(L)'
;RFLYLSMRHPLTILFGYVTVFLFGMVILPFLNSPRKNFDSIPAFLLHGTIAVWLVIYFGWLGLVLTLLLPFFIASAIGSYLFYAQHNFPGVILKAKKGWTYEGAALESSSYLKTNPVMAWFTANIGYHHIHHINHLVPFYRLPELYRDVPELRQARTTSLHPLEVLRCLRLKVWCVETQRMVGVQGL
;
A
#
# COMPACT_ATOMS: atom_id res chain seq x y z
N ARG A 1 7.40 3.04 19.23
CA ARG A 1 6.46 4.16 18.96
C ARG A 1 6.98 5.09 17.86
N PHE A 2 8.21 5.58 17.96
CA PHE A 2 8.80 6.49 16.94
C PHE A 2 8.81 5.88 15.54
N LEU A 3 9.32 4.66 15.36
CA LEU A 3 9.35 3.96 14.07
C LEU A 3 7.95 3.80 13.47
N TYR A 4 6.98 3.43 14.29
CA TYR A 4 5.59 3.27 13.88
C TYR A 4 4.97 4.57 13.34
N LEU A 5 5.23 5.70 14.00
CA LEU A 5 4.75 7.02 13.57
C LEU A 5 5.49 7.52 12.33
N SER A 6 6.80 7.25 12.22
CA SER A 6 7.59 7.65 11.05
C SER A 6 7.14 6.92 9.78
N MET A 7 6.81 5.64 9.86
CA MET A 7 6.25 4.87 8.73
C MET A 7 4.89 5.39 8.25
N ARG A 8 4.13 6.09 9.11
CA ARG A 8 2.84 6.70 8.80
C ARG A 8 2.92 8.20 8.49
N HIS A 9 4.13 8.72 8.36
CA HIS A 9 4.32 10.11 7.98
C HIS A 9 4.02 10.30 6.48
N PRO A 10 3.31 11.39 6.07
CA PRO A 10 2.99 11.63 4.67
C PRO A 10 4.21 11.63 3.74
N LEU A 11 5.34 12.16 4.19
CA LEU A 11 6.59 12.14 3.42
C LEU A 11 7.12 10.71 3.20
N THR A 12 6.97 9.80 4.18
CA THR A 12 7.35 8.40 4.00
C THR A 12 6.53 7.74 2.89
N ILE A 13 5.24 8.07 2.82
CA ILE A 13 4.33 7.60 1.78
C ILE A 13 4.68 8.23 0.42
N LEU A 14 4.90 9.54 0.39
CA LEU A 14 5.27 10.28 -0.83
C LEU A 14 6.59 9.78 -1.42
N PHE A 15 7.60 9.56 -0.59
CA PHE A 15 8.88 8.99 -1.00
C PHE A 15 8.91 7.46 -0.96
N GLY A 16 7.77 6.82 -1.18
CA GLY A 16 7.57 5.37 -1.09
C GLY A 16 8.53 4.54 -1.93
N TYR A 17 9.04 5.08 -3.04
CA TYR A 17 10.08 4.40 -3.83
C TYR A 17 11.33 4.08 -2.99
N VAL A 18 11.83 5.05 -2.25
CA VAL A 18 13.02 4.86 -1.41
C VAL A 18 12.66 4.19 -0.08
N THR A 19 11.62 4.65 0.60
CA THR A 19 11.30 4.27 1.98
C THR A 19 10.62 2.91 2.09
N VAL A 20 9.62 2.65 1.26
CA VAL A 20 8.81 1.42 1.30
C VAL A 20 9.41 0.37 0.37
N PHE A 21 9.56 0.68 -0.91
CA PHE A 21 9.95 -0.34 -1.89
C PHE A 21 11.44 -0.64 -1.82
N LEU A 22 12.32 0.34 -1.97
CA LEU A 22 13.76 0.07 -1.98
C LEU A 22 14.25 -0.37 -0.60
N PHE A 23 14.02 0.44 0.42
CA PHE A 23 14.53 0.13 1.77
C PHE A 23 13.71 -0.97 2.45
N GLY A 24 12.38 -0.87 2.49
CA GLY A 24 11.51 -1.78 3.22
C GLY A 24 11.37 -3.16 2.57
N MET A 25 11.29 -3.24 1.24
CA MET A 25 11.02 -4.50 0.53
C MET A 25 12.25 -5.14 -0.10
N VAL A 26 13.33 -4.40 -0.33
CA VAL A 26 14.56 -4.92 -0.96
C VAL A 26 15.71 -4.97 0.04
N ILE A 27 16.14 -3.81 0.54
CA ILE A 27 17.36 -3.71 1.35
C ILE A 27 17.20 -4.40 2.70
N LEU A 28 16.17 -4.05 3.46
CA LEU A 28 15.98 -4.58 4.82
C LEU A 28 15.74 -6.09 4.86
N PRO A 29 14.89 -6.70 4.01
CA PRO A 29 14.77 -8.15 3.92
C PRO A 29 16.08 -8.84 3.51
N PHE A 30 16.84 -8.27 2.57
CA PHE A 30 18.14 -8.79 2.18
C PHE A 30 19.13 -8.79 3.36
N LEU A 31 19.25 -7.68 4.08
CA LEU A 31 20.14 -7.58 5.25
C LEU A 31 19.74 -8.56 6.36
N ASN A 32 18.44 -8.75 6.59
CA ASN A 32 17.93 -9.67 7.62
C ASN A 32 18.07 -11.15 7.24
N SER A 33 17.96 -11.49 5.97
CA SER A 33 17.97 -12.87 5.48
C SER A 33 18.52 -12.95 4.04
N PRO A 34 19.84 -12.78 3.82
CA PRO A 34 20.43 -12.69 2.47
C PRO A 34 20.16 -13.93 1.62
N ARG A 35 20.21 -15.13 2.22
CA ARG A 35 19.96 -16.40 1.50
C ARG A 35 18.53 -16.54 0.97
N LYS A 36 17.54 -15.96 1.67
CA LYS A 36 16.14 -16.03 1.27
C LYS A 36 15.76 -14.96 0.24
N ASN A 37 16.50 -13.87 0.21
CA ASN A 37 16.23 -12.69 -0.61
C ASN A 37 17.39 -12.39 -1.57
N PHE A 38 18.11 -13.43 -2.02
CA PHE A 38 19.26 -13.24 -2.92
C PHE A 38 18.87 -12.70 -4.29
N ASP A 39 17.63 -12.91 -4.72
CA ASP A 39 16.97 -12.38 -5.92
C ASP A 39 16.92 -10.84 -5.94
N SER A 40 17.05 -10.20 -4.79
CA SER A 40 17.23 -8.74 -4.70
C SER A 40 18.51 -8.26 -5.40
N ILE A 41 19.57 -9.08 -5.45
CA ILE A 41 20.85 -8.70 -6.06
C ILE A 41 20.69 -8.52 -7.58
N PRO A 42 20.24 -9.53 -8.36
CA PRO A 42 20.05 -9.36 -9.80
C PRO A 42 19.03 -8.27 -10.14
N ALA A 43 17.97 -8.11 -9.33
CA ALA A 43 17.00 -7.04 -9.53
C ALA A 43 17.66 -5.66 -9.36
N PHE A 44 18.50 -5.48 -8.34
CA PHE A 44 19.22 -4.22 -8.10
C PHE A 44 20.25 -3.94 -9.20
N LEU A 45 21.01 -4.96 -9.64
CA LEU A 45 21.98 -4.84 -10.72
C LEU A 45 21.29 -4.47 -12.04
N LEU A 46 20.18 -5.11 -12.37
CA LEU A 46 19.40 -4.80 -13.57
C LEU A 46 18.91 -3.34 -13.56
N HIS A 47 18.34 -2.90 -12.43
CA HIS A 47 17.87 -1.54 -12.26
C HIS A 47 19.02 -0.51 -12.42
N GLY A 48 20.16 -0.79 -11.80
CA GLY A 48 21.36 0.04 -11.91
C GLY A 48 21.92 0.08 -13.34
N THR A 49 21.94 -1.06 -14.03
CA THR A 49 22.40 -1.16 -15.44
C THR A 49 21.49 -0.33 -16.35
N ILE A 50 20.18 -0.43 -16.19
CA ILE A 50 19.23 0.40 -16.95
C ILE A 50 19.46 1.89 -16.66
N ALA A 51 19.65 2.27 -15.41
CA ALA A 51 19.91 3.65 -15.02
C ALA A 51 21.18 4.19 -15.68
N VAL A 52 22.30 3.45 -15.63
CA VAL A 52 23.55 3.81 -16.28
C VAL A 52 23.39 3.92 -17.79
N TRP A 53 22.73 2.96 -18.43
CA TRP A 53 22.43 2.98 -19.87
C TRP A 53 21.63 4.22 -20.26
N LEU A 54 20.59 4.58 -19.50
CA LEU A 54 19.80 5.79 -19.75
C LEU A 54 20.63 7.07 -19.64
N VAL A 55 21.54 7.17 -18.67
CA VAL A 55 22.43 8.33 -18.54
C VAL A 55 23.39 8.44 -19.71
N ILE A 56 23.97 7.32 -20.15
CA ILE A 56 24.94 7.30 -21.26
C ILE A 56 24.28 7.73 -22.58
N TYR A 57 23.08 7.20 -22.89
CA TYR A 57 22.45 7.44 -24.20
C TYR A 57 21.51 8.62 -24.25
N PHE A 58 20.88 8.98 -23.11
CA PHE A 58 19.85 10.02 -23.05
C PHE A 58 20.13 11.12 -22.01
N GLY A 59 21.29 11.04 -21.35
CA GLY A 59 21.67 11.98 -20.29
C GLY A 59 20.80 11.90 -19.03
N TRP A 60 21.04 12.80 -18.09
CA TRP A 60 20.30 12.85 -16.82
C TRP A 60 18.79 13.07 -17.01
N LEU A 61 18.41 13.85 -18.01
CA LEU A 61 16.99 14.10 -18.30
C LEU A 61 16.29 12.80 -18.73
N GLY A 62 16.96 11.98 -19.54
CA GLY A 62 16.46 10.65 -19.94
C GLY A 62 16.24 9.76 -18.71
N LEU A 63 17.21 9.66 -17.81
CA LEU A 63 17.07 8.91 -16.55
C LEU A 63 15.88 9.40 -15.72
N VAL A 64 15.79 10.73 -15.52
CA VAL A 64 14.72 11.32 -14.69
C VAL A 64 13.35 11.04 -15.28
N LEU A 65 13.14 11.31 -16.56
CA LEU A 65 11.81 11.22 -17.17
C LEU A 65 11.34 9.77 -17.42
N THR A 66 12.26 8.85 -17.72
CA THR A 66 11.87 7.48 -18.10
C THR A 66 11.97 6.47 -16.96
N LEU A 67 12.76 6.73 -15.93
CA LEU A 67 12.92 5.83 -14.80
C LEU A 67 12.50 6.47 -13.47
N LEU A 68 13.17 7.53 -13.04
CA LEU A 68 12.97 8.03 -11.68
C LEU A 68 11.58 8.63 -11.45
N LEU A 69 11.08 9.44 -12.36
CA LEU A 69 9.77 10.09 -12.23
C LEU A 69 8.61 9.09 -12.30
N PRO A 70 8.53 8.16 -13.28
CA PRO A 70 7.50 7.13 -13.29
C PRO A 70 7.52 6.25 -12.04
N PHE A 71 8.70 5.80 -11.60
CA PHE A 71 8.81 5.01 -10.38
C PHE A 71 8.43 5.80 -9.14
N PHE A 72 8.80 7.06 -9.06
CA PHE A 72 8.39 7.93 -7.95
C PHE A 72 6.87 8.06 -7.86
N ILE A 73 6.21 8.37 -8.99
CA ILE A 73 4.75 8.53 -9.04
C ILE A 73 4.06 7.20 -8.71
N ALA A 74 4.45 6.11 -9.38
CA ALA A 74 3.85 4.80 -9.16
C ALA A 74 4.01 4.33 -7.71
N SER A 75 5.19 4.52 -7.12
CA SER A 75 5.48 4.13 -5.75
C SER A 75 4.77 5.00 -4.72
N ALA A 76 4.63 6.31 -4.96
CA ALA A 76 3.87 7.20 -4.09
C ALA A 76 2.39 6.80 -4.06
N ILE A 77 1.81 6.53 -5.24
CA ILE A 77 0.43 6.04 -5.36
C ILE A 77 0.30 4.67 -4.67
N GLY A 78 1.18 3.72 -4.99
CA GLY A 78 1.16 2.38 -4.41
C GLY A 78 1.29 2.40 -2.89
N SER A 79 2.20 3.19 -2.34
CA SER A 79 2.38 3.35 -0.89
C SER A 79 1.14 3.98 -0.23
N TYR A 80 0.52 4.96 -0.87
CA TYR A 80 -0.71 5.55 -0.38
C TYR A 80 -1.87 4.54 -0.41
N LEU A 81 -2.05 3.81 -1.50
CA LEU A 81 -3.10 2.79 -1.62
C LEU A 81 -2.96 1.72 -0.54
N PHE A 82 -1.75 1.19 -0.36
CA PHE A 82 -1.46 0.23 0.70
C PHE A 82 -1.75 0.78 2.10
N TYR A 83 -1.36 2.03 2.35
CA TYR A 83 -1.62 2.72 3.62
C TYR A 83 -3.12 2.94 3.85
N ALA A 84 -3.83 3.52 2.88
CA ALA A 84 -5.22 3.95 3.04
C ALA A 84 -6.19 2.78 3.18
N GLN A 85 -5.89 1.64 2.58
CA GLN A 85 -6.73 0.45 2.67
C GLN A 85 -6.70 -0.23 4.05
N HIS A 86 -5.72 0.12 4.90
CA HIS A 86 -5.61 -0.33 6.29
C HIS A 86 -5.70 0.79 7.33
N ASN A 87 -5.77 2.05 6.87
CA ASN A 87 -5.74 3.22 7.73
C ASN A 87 -6.80 4.23 7.30
N PHE A 88 -8.04 3.91 7.58
CA PHE A 88 -9.21 4.68 7.16
C PHE A 88 -10.17 4.95 8.33
N PRO A 89 -11.06 5.96 8.23
CA PRO A 89 -12.07 6.20 9.24
C PRO A 89 -13.04 5.02 9.36
N GLY A 90 -13.15 4.47 10.59
CA GLY A 90 -14.02 3.33 10.85
C GLY A 90 -13.38 1.96 10.67
N VAL A 91 -12.04 1.89 10.47
CA VAL A 91 -11.30 0.62 10.61
C VAL A 91 -11.52 0.04 12.00
N ILE A 92 -11.64 -1.27 12.10
CA ILE A 92 -11.80 -1.99 13.37
C ILE A 92 -10.60 -2.93 13.53
N LEU A 93 -9.88 -2.76 14.64
CA LEU A 93 -8.78 -3.64 15.01
C LEU A 93 -9.18 -4.45 16.25
N LYS A 94 -9.32 -5.74 16.10
CA LYS A 94 -9.68 -6.65 17.20
C LYS A 94 -8.43 -7.22 17.85
N ALA A 95 -8.45 -7.35 19.17
CA ALA A 95 -7.45 -8.11 19.90
C ALA A 95 -7.60 -9.63 19.59
N LYS A 96 -6.59 -10.42 19.97
CA LYS A 96 -6.55 -11.87 19.73
C LYS A 96 -7.87 -12.59 20.14
N LYS A 97 -8.50 -12.12 21.22
CA LYS A 97 -9.83 -12.59 21.63
C LYS A 97 -10.90 -11.92 20.74
N GLY A 98 -11.55 -12.70 19.89
CA GLY A 98 -12.57 -12.20 18.94
C GLY A 98 -12.03 -11.88 17.53
N TRP A 99 -10.73 -12.14 17.28
CA TRP A 99 -10.15 -12.03 15.94
C TRP A 99 -10.53 -13.27 15.13
N THR A 100 -11.06 -13.05 13.92
CA THR A 100 -11.25 -14.08 12.89
C THR A 100 -10.59 -13.59 11.61
N TYR A 101 -10.22 -14.52 10.75
CA TYR A 101 -9.53 -14.19 9.50
C TYR A 101 -10.44 -13.36 8.58
N GLU A 102 -11.67 -13.81 8.38
CA GLU A 102 -12.68 -13.14 7.54
C GLU A 102 -13.09 -11.80 8.16
N GLY A 103 -13.30 -11.75 9.48
CA GLY A 103 -13.61 -10.52 10.18
C GLY A 103 -12.50 -9.48 10.04
N ALA A 104 -11.24 -9.90 10.17
CA ALA A 104 -10.11 -8.99 9.96
C ALA A 104 -10.04 -8.48 8.51
N ALA A 105 -10.30 -9.33 7.52
CA ALA A 105 -10.31 -8.93 6.12
C ALA A 105 -11.41 -7.89 5.82
N LEU A 106 -12.61 -8.05 6.37
CA LEU A 106 -13.74 -7.15 6.11
C LEU A 106 -13.73 -5.87 6.95
N GLU A 107 -13.22 -5.94 8.20
CA GLU A 107 -13.27 -4.85 9.17
C GLU A 107 -11.97 -4.02 9.22
N SER A 108 -10.81 -4.66 8.97
CA SER A 108 -9.49 -4.03 9.06
C SER A 108 -8.89 -3.69 7.70
N SER A 109 -9.59 -4.01 6.60
CA SER A 109 -9.28 -3.49 5.28
C SER A 109 -10.52 -2.93 4.58
N SER A 110 -10.31 -2.05 3.60
CA SER A 110 -11.41 -1.36 2.91
C SER A 110 -11.55 -1.79 1.46
N TYR A 111 -12.75 -1.63 0.93
CA TYR A 111 -12.98 -1.53 -0.51
C TYR A 111 -12.67 -0.09 -0.96
N LEU A 112 -11.65 0.12 -1.76
CA LEU A 112 -11.33 1.41 -2.34
C LEU A 112 -12.03 1.58 -3.69
N LYS A 113 -13.05 2.44 -3.73
CA LYS A 113 -13.75 2.75 -4.97
C LYS A 113 -12.86 3.61 -5.87
N THR A 114 -12.56 3.07 -7.05
CA THR A 114 -11.75 3.74 -8.08
C THR A 114 -12.51 3.80 -9.41
N ASN A 115 -12.06 4.65 -10.33
CA ASN A 115 -12.53 4.62 -11.70
C ASN A 115 -11.88 3.44 -12.47
N PRO A 116 -12.46 3.03 -13.63
CA PRO A 116 -11.95 1.87 -14.39
C PRO A 116 -10.48 2.00 -14.82
N VAL A 117 -10.03 3.21 -15.15
CA VAL A 117 -8.64 3.47 -15.56
C VAL A 117 -7.69 3.19 -14.39
N MET A 118 -7.99 3.75 -13.21
CA MET A 118 -7.20 3.51 -12.01
C MET A 118 -7.27 2.04 -11.59
N ALA A 119 -8.43 1.40 -11.66
CA ALA A 119 -8.59 -0.02 -11.38
C ALA A 119 -7.68 -0.89 -12.27
N TRP A 120 -7.59 -0.57 -13.56
CA TRP A 120 -6.71 -1.25 -14.48
C TRP A 120 -5.23 -1.04 -14.13
N PHE A 121 -4.79 0.20 -13.93
CA PHE A 121 -3.39 0.51 -13.57
C PHE A 121 -2.94 -0.10 -12.23
N THR A 122 -3.87 -0.29 -11.31
CA THR A 122 -3.58 -0.83 -9.98
C THR A 122 -3.97 -2.31 -9.82
N ALA A 123 -4.21 -3.02 -10.93
CA ALA A 123 -4.59 -4.42 -10.94
C ALA A 123 -5.76 -4.72 -9.96
N ASN A 124 -6.81 -3.88 -9.99
CA ASN A 124 -7.99 -4.02 -9.13
C ASN A 124 -7.69 -4.05 -7.62
N ILE A 125 -6.59 -3.45 -7.16
CA ILE A 125 -6.21 -3.43 -5.74
C ILE A 125 -7.28 -2.80 -4.84
N GLY A 126 -8.23 -2.06 -5.41
CA GLY A 126 -9.37 -1.53 -4.67
C GLY A 126 -10.18 -2.60 -3.94
N TYR A 127 -10.19 -3.83 -4.44
CA TYR A 127 -10.83 -4.99 -3.81
C TYR A 127 -9.92 -5.69 -2.77
N HIS A 128 -9.14 -4.92 -2.04
CA HIS A 128 -8.08 -5.40 -1.15
C HIS A 128 -8.57 -6.32 -0.03
N HIS A 129 -9.75 -6.07 0.51
CA HIS A 129 -10.39 -6.95 1.49
C HIS A 129 -10.61 -8.38 0.96
N ILE A 130 -10.93 -8.54 -0.34
CA ILE A 130 -11.06 -9.85 -0.98
C ILE A 130 -9.69 -10.54 -1.11
N HIS A 131 -8.66 -9.76 -1.49
CA HIS A 131 -7.29 -10.25 -1.52
C HIS A 131 -6.84 -10.76 -0.14
N HIS A 132 -7.25 -10.12 0.94
CA HIS A 132 -7.00 -10.60 2.30
C HIS A 132 -7.74 -11.87 2.65
N ILE A 133 -8.96 -12.08 2.13
CA ILE A 133 -9.71 -13.34 2.34
C ILE A 133 -9.05 -14.48 1.56
N ASN A 134 -8.67 -14.25 0.31
CA ASN A 134 -8.03 -15.26 -0.51
C ASN A 134 -7.08 -14.63 -1.54
N HIS A 135 -5.79 -14.65 -1.22
CA HIS A 135 -4.73 -14.14 -2.08
C HIS A 135 -4.50 -14.92 -3.38
N LEU A 136 -5.07 -16.12 -3.51
CA LEU A 136 -4.99 -16.94 -4.73
C LEU A 136 -5.98 -16.49 -5.81
N VAL A 137 -6.93 -15.63 -5.48
CA VAL A 137 -7.85 -15.07 -6.46
C VAL A 137 -7.09 -14.11 -7.39
N PRO A 138 -7.07 -14.38 -8.71
CA PRO A 138 -6.41 -13.47 -9.65
C PRO A 138 -7.06 -12.09 -9.64
N PHE A 139 -6.25 -11.05 -9.77
CA PHE A 139 -6.71 -9.65 -9.67
C PHE A 139 -7.87 -9.31 -10.64
N TYR A 140 -7.90 -9.92 -11.82
CA TYR A 140 -8.95 -9.70 -12.82
C TYR A 140 -10.29 -10.36 -12.46
N ARG A 141 -10.32 -11.29 -11.48
CA ARG A 141 -11.54 -11.95 -10.98
C ARG A 141 -12.12 -11.27 -9.73
N LEU A 142 -11.38 -10.35 -9.10
CA LEU A 142 -11.83 -9.65 -7.88
C LEU A 142 -13.17 -8.89 -8.06
N PRO A 143 -13.40 -8.16 -9.18
CA PRO A 143 -14.68 -7.49 -9.42
C PRO A 143 -15.85 -8.44 -9.55
N GLU A 144 -15.63 -9.62 -10.14
CA GLU A 144 -16.64 -10.67 -10.28
C GLU A 144 -17.06 -11.21 -8.91
N LEU A 145 -16.09 -11.59 -8.07
CA LEU A 145 -16.35 -12.06 -6.71
C LEU A 145 -17.11 -11.01 -5.87
N TYR A 146 -16.70 -9.76 -5.94
CA TYR A 146 -17.38 -8.67 -5.22
C TYR A 146 -18.85 -8.54 -5.63
N ARG A 147 -19.16 -8.78 -6.91
CA ARG A 147 -20.52 -8.76 -7.45
C ARG A 147 -21.31 -9.98 -7.01
N ASP A 148 -20.70 -11.17 -7.04
CA ASP A 148 -21.40 -12.44 -6.91
C ASP A 148 -21.54 -12.90 -5.44
N VAL A 149 -20.72 -12.35 -4.52
CA VAL A 149 -20.73 -12.67 -3.08
C VAL A 149 -21.14 -11.44 -2.27
N PRO A 150 -22.42 -11.36 -1.82
CA PRO A 150 -22.95 -10.18 -1.11
C PRO A 150 -22.21 -9.85 0.18
N GLU A 151 -21.68 -10.84 0.89
CA GLU A 151 -20.95 -10.69 2.15
C GLU A 151 -19.71 -9.81 2.00
N LEU A 152 -19.06 -9.83 0.83
CA LEU A 152 -17.88 -9.02 0.54
C LEU A 152 -18.19 -7.52 0.49
N ARG A 153 -19.46 -7.15 0.31
CA ARG A 153 -19.91 -5.75 0.29
C ARG A 153 -20.02 -5.11 1.67
N GLN A 154 -19.81 -5.91 2.74
CA GLN A 154 -19.82 -5.41 4.11
C GLN A 154 -18.57 -4.59 4.44
N ALA A 155 -17.49 -4.78 3.69
CA ALA A 155 -16.27 -4.00 3.87
C ALA A 155 -16.51 -2.50 3.70
N ARG A 156 -15.85 -1.69 4.54
CA ARG A 156 -15.94 -0.23 4.47
C ARG A 156 -15.47 0.28 3.12
N THR A 157 -16.29 1.12 2.48
CA THR A 157 -15.91 1.77 1.23
C THR A 157 -15.13 3.05 1.50
N THR A 158 -14.00 3.21 0.83
CA THR A 158 -13.17 4.42 0.80
C THR A 158 -13.02 4.92 -0.64
N SER A 159 -12.49 6.12 -0.85
CA SER A 159 -12.27 6.68 -2.17
C SER A 159 -10.98 7.50 -2.25
N LEU A 160 -10.60 7.88 -3.48
CA LEU A 160 -9.48 8.80 -3.74
C LEU A 160 -9.92 10.28 -3.72
N HIS A 161 -11.09 10.57 -3.16
CA HIS A 161 -11.52 11.96 -3.00
C HIS A 161 -10.54 12.71 -2.07
N PRO A 162 -10.08 13.94 -2.40
CA PRO A 162 -9.04 14.66 -1.64
C PRO A 162 -9.31 14.77 -0.14
N LEU A 163 -10.57 14.98 0.24
CA LEU A 163 -10.94 15.04 1.67
C LEU A 163 -10.79 13.70 2.39
N GLU A 164 -11.07 12.57 1.71
CA GLU A 164 -10.85 11.25 2.29
C GLU A 164 -9.36 10.92 2.38
N VAL A 165 -8.60 11.28 1.35
CA VAL A 165 -7.13 11.18 1.38
C VAL A 165 -6.56 11.92 2.61
N LEU A 166 -6.97 13.16 2.83
CA LEU A 166 -6.55 13.94 3.99
C LEU A 166 -7.01 13.31 5.31
N ARG A 167 -8.22 12.77 5.38
CA ARG A 167 -8.72 12.06 6.56
C ARG A 167 -7.88 10.84 6.87
N CYS A 168 -7.61 9.99 5.89
CA CYS A 168 -6.74 8.81 6.07
C CYS A 168 -5.34 9.22 6.53
N LEU A 169 -4.73 10.24 5.91
CA LEU A 169 -3.39 10.71 6.26
C LEU A 169 -3.29 11.32 7.67
N ARG A 170 -4.40 11.81 8.24
CA ARG A 170 -4.45 12.32 9.61
C ARG A 170 -4.51 11.22 10.66
N LEU A 171 -5.02 10.04 10.31
CA LEU A 171 -5.10 8.90 11.23
C LEU A 171 -3.71 8.29 11.43
N LYS A 172 -3.28 8.13 12.68
CA LYS A 172 -1.92 7.68 13.01
C LYS A 172 -1.87 6.51 13.98
N VAL A 173 -2.76 6.47 14.94
CA VAL A 173 -2.66 5.57 16.09
C VAL A 173 -4.03 5.01 16.40
N TRP A 174 -4.06 3.72 16.78
CA TRP A 174 -5.26 3.09 17.35
C TRP A 174 -5.40 3.50 18.82
N CYS A 175 -6.52 4.09 19.16
CA CYS A 175 -6.89 4.38 20.55
C CYS A 175 -7.69 3.21 21.11
N VAL A 176 -7.14 2.54 22.12
CA VAL A 176 -7.77 1.35 22.74
C VAL A 176 -9.03 1.74 23.51
N GLU A 177 -9.06 2.92 24.12
CA GLU A 177 -10.20 3.40 24.93
C GLU A 177 -11.42 3.70 24.05
N THR A 178 -11.20 4.40 22.93
CA THR A 178 -12.28 4.80 22.02
C THR A 178 -12.54 3.80 20.90
N GLN A 179 -11.73 2.71 20.80
CA GLN A 179 -11.81 1.69 19.75
C GLN A 179 -11.85 2.30 18.34
N ARG A 180 -10.97 3.27 18.07
CA ARG A 180 -10.88 3.94 16.78
C ARG A 180 -9.47 4.46 16.48
N MET A 181 -9.19 4.67 15.19
CA MET A 181 -7.98 5.38 14.77
C MET A 181 -8.10 6.87 15.05
N VAL A 182 -7.05 7.46 15.61
CA VAL A 182 -6.96 8.88 15.94
C VAL A 182 -5.68 9.50 15.36
N GLY A 183 -5.66 10.83 15.26
CA GLY A 183 -4.45 11.57 14.97
C GLY A 183 -3.52 11.64 16.20
N VAL A 184 -2.29 12.13 16.01
CA VAL A 184 -1.30 12.28 17.11
C VAL A 184 -1.81 13.22 18.21
N GLN A 185 -2.68 14.18 17.86
CA GLN A 185 -3.28 15.13 18.82
C GLN A 185 -4.41 14.51 19.67
N GLY A 186 -4.85 13.31 19.34
CA GLY A 186 -5.90 12.58 20.08
C GLY A 186 -5.35 11.51 21.04
N LEU A 187 -4.06 11.59 21.36
CA LEU A 187 -3.35 10.83 22.39
C LEU A 187 -3.22 11.69 23.66
#